data_3713bd1fd67d24fd3b0526688864c82f
#
_entry.id   3713bd1fd67d24fd3b0526688864c82f
#
_cell.length_a   1.000
_cell.length_b   1.000
_cell.length_c   1.000
_cell.angle_alpha   90.00
_cell.angle_beta   90.00
_cell.angle_gamma   90.00
#
_symmetry.space_group_name_H-M   'P 1'
#
loop_
_entity.id
_entity.type
_entity.pdbx_description
1 polymer ?
#
loop_
_entity_poly.entity_id
_entity_poly.type
_entity_poly.pdbx_seq_one_letter_code
_entity_poly.pdbx_strand_id
1 'polypeptide(L)'
;MVWLPKHWTLDSLKLAATAMDYGESIVMTLVTVIPSVLLQLITVLLAGYGFARFHFRGRGLLFGLLIFTIIVPVQSYIIPLFSTFTNFDFFGIGSLVGLFTGEKLTISLINKPVVFYLQAFLGMGIRSGLYIFILRQFYRGFPMELEEAAMIDGCGPMRTFLKIMLPNATSMIVTVMLFSVVWYWNDYYLSSMFYQTTFPISVKLTDLGTLLQWSDTITGYAAQELTFMREAILACGCLITVLPLLVLYVFAQRFFTEGIERSGIVG
;
A
#
# COMPACT_ATOMS: atom_id res chain seq x y z
N MET A 1 31.02 -24.46 -19.41
CA MET A 1 30.22 -23.43 -18.73
C MET A 1 30.80 -22.06 -19.12
N VAL A 2 29.98 -21.18 -19.71
CA VAL A 2 30.44 -19.82 -20.03
C VAL A 2 29.93 -18.94 -18.88
N TRP A 3 30.85 -18.43 -18.05
CA TRP A 3 30.57 -17.61 -16.87
C TRP A 3 30.19 -16.17 -17.23
N LEU A 4 30.58 -15.70 -18.43
CA LEU A 4 30.26 -14.36 -18.91
C LEU A 4 29.62 -14.46 -20.31
N PRO A 5 28.57 -13.67 -20.60
CA PRO A 5 27.99 -13.66 -21.93
C PRO A 5 28.99 -13.17 -22.98
N LYS A 6 29.03 -13.82 -24.14
CA LYS A 6 29.88 -13.41 -25.28
C LYS A 6 29.36 -12.12 -25.92
N HIS A 7 28.06 -11.91 -25.88
CA HIS A 7 27.38 -10.72 -26.40
C HIS A 7 26.38 -10.20 -25.35
N TRP A 8 26.44 -8.93 -25.06
CA TRP A 8 25.49 -8.26 -24.18
C TRP A 8 24.31 -7.78 -25.01
N THR A 9 23.10 -8.23 -24.69
CA THR A 9 21.87 -7.78 -25.31
C THR A 9 20.87 -7.30 -24.24
N LEU A 10 19.96 -6.38 -24.64
CA LEU A 10 18.87 -5.94 -23.82
C LEU A 10 17.52 -6.56 -24.25
N ASP A 11 17.57 -7.60 -25.08
CA ASP A 11 16.37 -8.17 -25.68
C ASP A 11 15.44 -8.78 -24.64
N SER A 12 15.96 -9.53 -23.67
CA SER A 12 15.15 -10.06 -22.56
C SER A 12 14.49 -8.95 -21.74
N LEU A 13 15.17 -7.82 -21.53
CA LEU A 13 14.62 -6.67 -20.81
C LEU A 13 13.48 -6.01 -21.61
N LYS A 14 13.67 -5.82 -22.92
CA LYS A 14 12.65 -5.26 -23.81
C LYS A 14 11.44 -6.18 -23.89
N LEU A 15 11.66 -7.50 -24.01
CA LEU A 15 10.59 -8.48 -24.04
C LEU A 15 9.78 -8.48 -22.72
N ALA A 16 10.47 -8.46 -21.58
CA ALA A 16 9.79 -8.34 -20.28
C ALA A 16 8.95 -7.07 -20.18
N ALA A 17 9.53 -5.93 -20.57
CA ALA A 17 8.82 -4.64 -20.52
C ALA A 17 7.61 -4.62 -21.48
N THR A 18 7.72 -5.21 -22.67
CA THR A 18 6.62 -5.31 -23.64
C THR A 18 5.54 -6.27 -23.14
N ALA A 19 5.91 -7.47 -22.67
CA ALA A 19 4.95 -8.45 -22.16
C ALA A 19 4.17 -7.98 -20.93
N MET A 20 4.79 -7.13 -20.12
CA MET A 20 4.16 -6.54 -18.93
C MET A 20 3.40 -5.23 -19.23
N ASP A 21 3.39 -4.73 -20.46
CA ASP A 21 2.90 -3.38 -20.79
C ASP A 21 3.46 -2.34 -19.79
N TYR A 22 4.79 -2.37 -19.59
CA TYR A 22 5.46 -1.72 -18.45
C TYR A 22 5.06 -0.26 -18.26
N GLY A 23 4.93 0.51 -19.36
CA GLY A 23 4.56 1.92 -19.29
C GLY A 23 3.18 2.15 -18.69
N GLU A 24 2.18 1.39 -19.10
CA GLU A 24 0.82 1.47 -18.59
C GLU A 24 0.73 0.93 -17.17
N SER A 25 1.34 -0.21 -16.91
CA SER A 25 1.33 -0.88 -15.61
C SER A 25 2.02 -0.07 -14.52
N ILE A 26 3.14 0.62 -14.82
CA ILE A 26 3.82 1.48 -13.86
C ILE A 26 2.99 2.73 -13.54
N VAL A 27 2.34 3.35 -14.54
CA VAL A 27 1.43 4.48 -14.31
C VAL A 27 0.26 4.05 -13.43
N MET A 28 -0.36 2.90 -13.73
CA MET A 28 -1.46 2.36 -12.93
C MET A 28 -1.02 2.06 -11.49
N THR A 29 0.18 1.52 -11.32
CA THR A 29 0.77 1.29 -9.99
C THR A 29 0.96 2.61 -9.24
N LEU A 30 1.56 3.62 -9.86
CA LEU A 30 1.80 4.92 -9.21
C LEU A 30 0.49 5.62 -8.85
N VAL A 31 -0.50 5.62 -9.75
CA VAL A 31 -1.83 6.19 -9.51
C VAL A 31 -2.55 5.47 -8.36
N THR A 32 -2.35 4.16 -8.21
CA THR A 32 -2.93 3.41 -7.10
C THR A 32 -2.16 3.64 -5.79
N VAL A 33 -0.84 3.53 -5.82
CA VAL A 33 0.01 3.52 -4.61
C VAL A 33 0.10 4.89 -3.97
N ILE A 34 0.45 5.93 -4.74
CA ILE A 34 0.77 7.24 -4.15
C ILE A 34 -0.42 7.82 -3.37
N PRO A 35 -1.63 7.96 -3.94
CA PRO A 35 -2.75 8.51 -3.20
C PRO A 35 -3.19 7.59 -2.04
N SER A 36 -3.16 6.26 -2.23
CA SER A 36 -3.52 5.33 -1.17
C SER A 36 -2.61 5.46 0.04
N VAL A 37 -1.29 5.54 -0.17
CA VAL A 37 -0.30 5.71 0.91
C VAL A 37 -0.51 7.04 1.62
N LEU A 38 -0.72 8.14 0.90
CA LEU A 38 -0.94 9.46 1.51
C LEU A 38 -2.22 9.49 2.36
N LEU A 39 -3.32 8.95 1.85
CA LEU A 39 -4.57 8.84 2.59
C LEU A 39 -4.45 7.92 3.81
N GLN A 40 -3.77 6.77 3.64
CA GLN A 40 -3.50 5.85 4.73
C GLN A 40 -2.67 6.50 5.84
N LEU A 41 -1.60 7.23 5.49
CA LEU A 41 -0.76 7.91 6.47
C LEU A 41 -1.57 8.87 7.35
N ILE A 42 -2.43 9.69 6.75
CA ILE A 42 -3.31 10.61 7.48
C ILE A 42 -4.12 9.82 8.52
N THR A 43 -4.78 8.77 8.09
CA THR A 43 -5.68 7.99 8.95
C THR A 43 -4.93 7.23 10.05
N VAL A 44 -3.82 6.55 9.71
CA VAL A 44 -3.09 5.75 10.71
C VAL A 44 -2.34 6.60 11.73
N LEU A 45 -1.87 7.80 11.33
CA LEU A 45 -1.24 8.76 12.23
C LEU A 45 -2.24 9.30 13.25
N LEU A 46 -3.42 9.73 12.80
CA LEU A 46 -4.50 10.22 13.66
C LEU A 46 -5.01 9.11 14.59
N ALA A 47 -5.27 7.92 14.05
CA ALA A 47 -5.74 6.78 14.84
C ALA A 47 -4.70 6.32 15.86
N GLY A 48 -3.43 6.22 15.46
CA GLY A 48 -2.32 5.85 16.33
C GLY A 48 -2.17 6.82 17.52
N TYR A 49 -2.21 8.12 17.25
CA TYR A 49 -2.19 9.16 18.27
C TYR A 49 -3.43 9.09 19.17
N GLY A 50 -4.62 8.97 18.60
CA GLY A 50 -5.87 8.83 19.33
C GLY A 50 -5.87 7.64 20.29
N PHE A 51 -5.44 6.46 19.83
CA PHE A 51 -5.26 5.28 20.68
C PHE A 51 -4.11 5.39 21.67
N ALA A 52 -3.13 6.25 21.45
CA ALA A 52 -2.04 6.46 22.40
C ALA A 52 -2.44 7.37 23.54
N ARG A 53 -3.10 8.49 23.27
CA ARG A 53 -3.25 9.63 24.18
C ARG A 53 -4.67 9.83 24.71
N PHE A 54 -5.70 9.59 23.91
CA PHE A 54 -7.05 9.85 24.38
C PHE A 54 -7.62 8.70 25.21
N HIS A 55 -8.34 9.07 26.27
CA HIS A 55 -9.04 8.15 27.14
C HIS A 55 -10.55 8.23 26.81
N PHE A 56 -11.10 7.18 26.25
CA PHE A 56 -12.51 7.08 25.90
C PHE A 56 -13.09 5.70 26.24
N ARG A 57 -14.39 5.63 26.44
CA ARG A 57 -15.10 4.38 26.75
C ARG A 57 -14.97 3.41 25.57
N GLY A 58 -14.59 2.15 25.83
CA GLY A 58 -14.43 1.14 24.80
C GLY A 58 -13.07 1.12 24.09
N ARG A 59 -12.10 2.01 24.45
CA ARG A 59 -10.77 2.05 23.85
C ARG A 59 -10.09 0.67 23.80
N GLY A 60 -10.16 -0.10 24.91
CA GLY A 60 -9.54 -1.42 25.00
C GLY A 60 -10.16 -2.41 24.01
N LEU A 61 -11.50 -2.42 23.91
CA LEU A 61 -12.22 -3.27 22.98
C LEU A 61 -11.89 -2.91 21.52
N LEU A 62 -11.97 -1.63 21.16
CA LEU A 62 -11.65 -1.18 19.80
C LEU A 62 -10.19 -1.48 19.43
N PHE A 63 -9.27 -1.33 20.37
CA PHE A 63 -7.89 -1.69 20.15
C PHE A 63 -7.71 -3.22 20.00
N GLY A 64 -8.43 -4.02 20.78
CA GLY A 64 -8.47 -5.47 20.62
C GLY A 64 -9.00 -5.89 19.24
N LEU A 65 -10.08 -5.26 18.75
CA LEU A 65 -10.60 -5.47 17.41
C LEU A 65 -9.59 -5.07 16.33
N LEU A 66 -8.86 -3.97 16.52
CA LEU A 66 -7.79 -3.56 15.62
C LEU A 66 -6.68 -4.61 15.56
N ILE A 67 -6.24 -5.17 16.71
CA ILE A 67 -5.27 -6.27 16.72
C ILE A 67 -5.81 -7.49 15.98
N PHE A 68 -7.11 -7.79 16.14
CA PHE A 68 -7.75 -8.89 15.43
C PHE A 68 -7.66 -8.73 13.90
N THR A 69 -7.79 -7.49 13.38
CA THR A 69 -7.63 -7.23 11.94
C THR A 69 -6.25 -7.55 11.39
N ILE A 70 -5.21 -7.53 12.23
CA ILE A 70 -3.84 -7.89 11.81
C ILE A 70 -3.71 -9.39 11.57
N ILE A 71 -4.47 -10.19 12.32
CA ILE A 71 -4.41 -11.66 12.29
C ILE A 71 -5.26 -12.21 11.14
N VAL A 72 -6.39 -11.55 10.85
CA VAL A 72 -7.32 -12.02 9.80
C VAL A 72 -6.67 -11.89 8.41
N PRO A 73 -6.52 -13.00 7.67
CA PRO A 73 -5.93 -12.97 6.33
C PRO A 73 -6.88 -12.31 5.34
N VAL A 74 -6.35 -11.53 4.40
CA VAL A 74 -7.13 -10.81 3.38
C VAL A 74 -7.99 -11.76 2.54
N GLN A 75 -7.54 -12.99 2.33
CA GLN A 75 -8.25 -14.03 1.58
C GLN A 75 -9.62 -14.38 2.19
N SER A 76 -9.79 -14.19 3.50
CA SER A 76 -11.05 -14.50 4.20
C SER A 76 -12.17 -13.49 3.90
N TYR A 77 -11.85 -12.26 3.56
CA TYR A 77 -12.83 -11.20 3.35
C TYR A 77 -12.80 -10.56 1.96
N ILE A 78 -11.95 -11.05 1.05
CA ILE A 78 -11.80 -10.47 -0.29
C ILE A 78 -13.09 -10.55 -1.11
N ILE A 79 -13.85 -11.66 -1.01
CA ILE A 79 -15.11 -11.86 -1.74
C ILE A 79 -16.21 -10.89 -1.24
N PRO A 80 -16.50 -10.79 0.07
CA PRO A 80 -17.41 -9.77 0.57
C PRO A 80 -16.99 -8.35 0.22
N LEU A 81 -15.69 -8.07 0.26
CA LEU A 81 -15.15 -6.77 -0.10
C LEU A 81 -15.39 -6.44 -1.57
N PHE A 82 -15.14 -7.38 -2.47
CA PHE A 82 -15.45 -7.25 -3.90
C PHE A 82 -16.93 -6.97 -4.14
N SER A 83 -17.83 -7.74 -3.52
CA SER A 83 -19.27 -7.53 -3.62
C SER A 83 -19.70 -6.13 -3.16
N THR A 84 -19.10 -5.64 -2.07
CA THR A 84 -19.37 -4.30 -1.55
C THR A 84 -18.97 -3.20 -2.54
N PHE A 85 -17.81 -3.33 -3.21
CA PHE A 85 -17.34 -2.32 -4.17
C PHE A 85 -17.92 -2.49 -5.58
N THR A 86 -18.47 -3.67 -5.90
CA THR A 86 -19.26 -3.86 -7.13
C THR A 86 -20.60 -3.14 -7.05
N ASN A 87 -21.22 -3.13 -5.86
CA ASN A 87 -22.52 -2.52 -5.61
C ASN A 87 -22.40 -1.48 -4.48
N PHE A 88 -21.49 -0.52 -4.65
CA PHE A 88 -21.24 0.48 -3.63
C PHE A 88 -22.41 1.44 -3.48
N ASP A 89 -23.02 1.46 -2.31
CA ASP A 89 -24.23 2.21 -1.98
C ASP A 89 -23.98 3.45 -1.11
N PHE A 90 -22.76 3.98 -1.11
CA PHE A 90 -22.38 5.15 -0.30
C PHE A 90 -22.65 4.98 1.20
N PHE A 91 -22.27 3.84 1.76
CA PHE A 91 -22.43 3.50 3.19
C PHE A 91 -23.91 3.45 3.64
N GLY A 92 -24.79 2.96 2.79
CA GLY A 92 -26.22 2.81 3.09
C GLY A 92 -27.09 3.96 2.58
N ILE A 93 -26.50 5.07 2.12
CA ILE A 93 -27.26 6.20 1.56
C ILE A 93 -28.06 5.76 0.32
N GLY A 94 -27.44 4.97 -0.56
CA GLY A 94 -28.10 4.44 -1.75
C GLY A 94 -29.31 3.54 -1.42
N SER A 95 -29.19 2.75 -0.35
CA SER A 95 -30.30 1.95 0.19
C SER A 95 -31.40 2.81 0.80
N LEU A 96 -31.05 3.88 1.53
CA LEU A 96 -32.02 4.85 2.07
C LEU A 96 -32.79 5.56 0.95
N VAL A 97 -32.09 6.01 -0.10
CA VAL A 97 -32.75 6.61 -1.29
C VAL A 97 -33.70 5.61 -1.94
N GLY A 98 -33.32 4.33 -2.01
CA GLY A 98 -34.13 3.26 -2.55
C GLY A 98 -35.47 3.04 -1.81
N LEU A 99 -35.55 3.36 -0.50
CA LEU A 99 -36.78 3.30 0.26
C LEU A 99 -37.82 4.35 -0.21
N PHE A 100 -37.36 5.47 -0.76
CA PHE A 100 -38.23 6.57 -1.24
C PHE A 100 -38.45 6.50 -2.74
N THR A 101 -37.53 6.00 -3.53
CA THR A 101 -37.58 5.99 -5.00
C THR A 101 -37.94 4.64 -5.59
N GLY A 102 -37.91 3.57 -4.79
CA GLY A 102 -38.11 2.18 -5.25
C GLY A 102 -36.87 1.53 -5.90
N GLU A 103 -35.82 2.30 -6.22
CA GLU A 103 -34.59 1.79 -6.83
C GLU A 103 -33.37 2.14 -5.96
N LYS A 104 -32.53 1.15 -5.67
CA LYS A 104 -31.27 1.38 -4.93
C LYS A 104 -30.27 2.13 -5.80
N LEU A 105 -29.75 3.24 -5.29
CA LEU A 105 -28.69 3.97 -5.94
C LEU A 105 -27.33 3.30 -5.59
N THR A 106 -26.79 2.53 -6.54
CA THR A 106 -25.48 1.89 -6.41
C THR A 106 -24.60 2.22 -7.59
N ILE A 107 -23.28 2.30 -7.34
CA ILE A 107 -22.28 2.44 -8.40
C ILE A 107 -21.24 1.35 -8.28
N SER A 108 -20.71 0.88 -9.42
CA SER A 108 -19.55 0.01 -9.42
C SER A 108 -18.26 0.82 -9.36
N LEU A 109 -17.44 0.52 -8.37
CA LEU A 109 -16.09 1.08 -8.23
C LEU A 109 -15.01 0.13 -8.75
N ILE A 110 -15.40 -1.03 -9.29
CA ILE A 110 -14.48 -1.99 -9.89
C ILE A 110 -13.74 -1.34 -11.06
N ASN A 111 -12.51 -1.75 -11.26
CA ASN A 111 -11.61 -1.21 -12.29
C ASN A 111 -11.24 0.28 -12.09
N LYS A 112 -11.35 0.77 -10.85
CA LYS A 112 -11.00 2.14 -10.49
C LYS A 112 -10.10 2.16 -9.26
N PRO A 113 -9.04 2.99 -9.22
CA PRO A 113 -8.14 3.09 -8.06
C PRO A 113 -8.82 3.64 -6.80
N VAL A 114 -9.98 4.27 -6.94
CA VAL A 114 -10.80 4.80 -5.83
C VAL A 114 -11.13 3.74 -4.77
N VAL A 115 -11.23 2.47 -5.14
CA VAL A 115 -11.40 1.37 -4.18
C VAL A 115 -10.30 1.36 -3.14
N PHE A 116 -9.05 1.49 -3.56
CA PHE A 116 -7.88 1.54 -2.67
C PHE A 116 -7.85 2.84 -1.86
N TYR A 117 -8.24 3.97 -2.46
CA TYR A 117 -8.28 5.27 -1.77
C TYR A 117 -9.30 5.27 -0.62
N LEU A 118 -10.50 4.74 -0.87
CA LEU A 118 -11.54 4.64 0.17
C LEU A 118 -11.11 3.72 1.31
N GLN A 119 -10.56 2.55 1.00
CA GLN A 119 -10.05 1.64 2.03
C GLN A 119 -8.94 2.31 2.85
N ALA A 120 -7.99 2.98 2.20
CA ALA A 120 -6.89 3.68 2.84
C ALA A 120 -7.38 4.79 3.77
N PHE A 121 -8.31 5.64 3.28
CA PHE A 121 -8.89 6.75 4.04
C PHE A 121 -9.71 6.28 5.24
N LEU A 122 -10.42 5.17 5.13
CA LEU A 122 -11.23 4.59 6.22
C LEU A 122 -10.40 3.77 7.23
N GLY A 123 -9.08 3.70 7.07
CA GLY A 123 -8.23 2.88 7.94
C GLY A 123 -8.31 1.38 7.69
N MET A 124 -8.90 0.98 6.57
CA MET A 124 -9.04 -0.40 6.09
C MET A 124 -8.01 -0.73 4.99
N GLY A 125 -7.08 0.16 4.71
CA GLY A 125 -6.03 -0.05 3.72
C GLY A 125 -5.06 -1.16 4.12
N ILE A 126 -4.22 -1.58 3.17
CA ILE A 126 -3.28 -2.69 3.33
C ILE A 126 -2.42 -2.48 4.57
N ARG A 127 -2.49 -3.40 5.52
CA ARG A 127 -1.74 -3.37 6.80
C ARG A 127 -2.03 -2.16 7.70
N SER A 128 -3.12 -1.41 7.51
CA SER A 128 -3.46 -0.24 8.35
C SER A 128 -3.48 -0.57 9.84
N GLY A 129 -4.04 -1.70 10.24
CA GLY A 129 -4.07 -2.14 11.65
C GLY A 129 -2.67 -2.25 12.26
N LEU A 130 -1.70 -2.80 11.51
CA LEU A 130 -0.31 -2.90 11.94
C LEU A 130 0.32 -1.51 12.09
N TYR A 131 0.09 -0.60 11.16
CA TYR A 131 0.65 0.75 11.23
C TYR A 131 0.07 1.56 12.38
N ILE A 132 -1.23 1.44 12.64
CA ILE A 132 -1.87 2.07 13.81
C ILE A 132 -1.28 1.50 15.10
N PHE A 133 -1.05 0.19 15.18
CA PHE A 133 -0.40 -0.44 16.32
C PHE A 133 1.00 0.11 16.56
N ILE A 134 1.86 0.15 15.53
CA ILE A 134 3.23 0.64 15.61
C ILE A 134 3.24 2.11 16.05
N LEU A 135 2.44 2.96 15.39
CA LEU A 135 2.35 4.38 15.72
C LEU A 135 1.83 4.63 17.13
N ARG A 136 0.84 3.86 17.59
CA ARG A 136 0.38 3.93 18.98
C ARG A 136 1.50 3.62 19.97
N GLN A 137 2.29 2.55 19.73
CA GLN A 137 3.40 2.22 20.61
C GLN A 137 4.46 3.31 20.60
N PHE A 138 4.76 3.86 19.45
CA PHE A 138 5.69 4.97 19.30
C PHE A 138 5.22 6.20 20.07
N TYR A 139 3.98 6.67 19.87
CA TYR A 139 3.43 7.82 20.59
C TYR A 139 3.34 7.60 22.11
N ARG A 140 3.11 6.38 22.57
CA ARG A 140 3.12 6.05 24.00
C ARG A 140 4.51 6.17 24.64
N GLY A 141 5.57 6.04 23.86
CA GLY A 141 6.94 6.21 24.30
C GLY A 141 7.37 7.67 24.53
N PHE A 142 6.58 8.64 24.04
CA PHE A 142 6.89 10.04 24.28
C PHE A 142 6.55 10.46 25.69
N PRO A 143 7.40 11.32 26.34
CA PRO A 143 7.10 11.92 27.63
C PRO A 143 5.80 12.72 27.61
N MET A 144 4.98 12.58 28.67
CA MET A 144 3.72 13.31 28.78
C MET A 144 3.93 14.82 28.97
N GLU A 145 5.06 15.18 29.57
CA GLU A 145 5.47 16.56 29.88
C GLU A 145 5.50 17.46 28.63
N LEU A 146 5.80 16.88 27.46
CA LEU A 146 5.78 17.63 26.19
C LEU A 146 4.36 18.10 25.81
N GLU A 147 3.37 17.27 26.08
CA GLU A 147 1.96 17.61 25.79
C GLU A 147 1.40 18.53 26.88
N GLU A 148 1.76 18.31 28.14
CA GLU A 148 1.38 19.16 29.26
C GLU A 148 1.93 20.58 29.11
N ALA A 149 3.19 20.73 28.72
CA ALA A 149 3.79 22.03 28.40
C ALA A 149 3.03 22.74 27.27
N ALA A 150 2.70 22.01 26.20
CA ALA A 150 1.90 22.55 25.10
C ALA A 150 0.50 22.99 25.54
N MET A 151 -0.13 22.26 26.46
CA MET A 151 -1.44 22.65 27.00
C MET A 151 -1.35 23.89 27.86
N ILE A 152 -0.28 24.05 28.65
CA ILE A 152 0.00 25.26 29.43
C ILE A 152 0.17 26.48 28.48
N ASP A 153 0.83 26.27 27.35
CA ASP A 153 0.99 27.28 26.28
C ASP A 153 -0.32 27.54 25.48
N GLY A 154 -1.45 26.95 25.88
CA GLY A 154 -2.76 27.15 25.25
C GLY A 154 -2.97 26.33 23.96
N CYS A 155 -2.16 25.32 23.69
CA CYS A 155 -2.36 24.44 22.54
C CYS A 155 -3.49 23.42 22.84
N GLY A 156 -4.51 23.38 21.97
CA GLY A 156 -5.48 22.28 22.00
C GLY A 156 -4.89 20.98 21.40
N PRO A 157 -5.57 19.82 21.59
CA PRO A 157 -5.02 18.50 21.23
C PRO A 157 -4.58 18.36 19.75
N MET A 158 -5.34 18.92 18.82
CA MET A 158 -4.99 18.89 17.39
C MET A 158 -3.75 19.74 17.09
N ARG A 159 -3.61 20.89 17.76
CA ARG A 159 -2.45 21.77 17.59
C ARG A 159 -1.20 21.14 18.19
N THR A 160 -1.32 20.49 19.33
CA THR A 160 -0.25 19.69 19.98
C THR A 160 0.18 18.55 19.05
N PHE A 161 -0.78 17.81 18.49
CA PHE A 161 -0.48 16.77 17.53
C PHE A 161 0.30 17.30 16.32
N LEU A 162 -0.19 18.34 15.64
CA LEU A 162 0.40 18.84 14.41
C LEU A 162 1.75 19.54 14.62
N LYS A 163 1.92 20.28 15.74
CA LYS A 163 3.11 21.13 15.97
C LYS A 163 4.20 20.43 16.76
N ILE A 164 3.85 19.44 17.58
CA ILE A 164 4.79 18.80 18.50
C ILE A 164 4.94 17.32 18.17
N MET A 165 3.84 16.55 18.19
CA MET A 165 3.93 15.10 18.06
C MET A 165 4.30 14.65 16.63
N LEU A 166 3.72 15.29 15.63
CA LEU A 166 3.96 14.92 14.22
C LEU A 166 5.41 15.22 13.77
N PRO A 167 6.00 16.41 14.03
CA PRO A 167 7.41 16.66 13.70
C PRO A 167 8.39 15.73 14.41
N ASN A 168 8.11 15.39 15.67
CA ASN A 168 8.96 14.46 16.43
C ASN A 168 8.81 13.00 15.97
N ALA A 169 7.75 12.66 15.25
CA ALA A 169 7.48 11.34 14.70
C ALA A 169 8.02 11.15 13.27
N THR A 170 8.79 12.08 12.71
CA THR A 170 9.21 12.07 11.30
C THR A 170 9.87 10.76 10.87
N SER A 171 10.79 10.21 11.67
CA SER A 171 11.45 8.93 11.35
C SER A 171 10.47 7.77 11.29
N MET A 172 9.51 7.71 12.23
CA MET A 172 8.47 6.68 12.25
C MET A 172 7.49 6.86 11.09
N ILE A 173 7.15 8.09 10.74
CA ILE A 173 6.28 8.40 9.59
C ILE A 173 6.93 7.90 8.29
N VAL A 174 8.21 8.18 8.08
CA VAL A 174 8.95 7.70 6.91
C VAL A 174 8.99 6.17 6.89
N THR A 175 9.22 5.54 8.03
CA THR A 175 9.20 4.07 8.16
C THR A 175 7.85 3.47 7.74
N VAL A 176 6.76 3.98 8.30
CA VAL A 176 5.39 3.53 7.97
C VAL A 176 5.07 3.82 6.51
N MET A 177 5.46 4.99 5.99
CA MET A 177 5.27 5.35 4.59
C MET A 177 5.97 4.37 3.66
N LEU A 178 7.23 4.02 3.92
CA LEU A 178 7.98 3.08 3.10
C LEU A 178 7.37 1.67 3.13
N PHE A 179 7.01 1.18 4.31
CA PHE A 179 6.31 -0.10 4.41
C PHE A 179 4.98 -0.06 3.65
N SER A 180 4.21 1.02 3.78
CA SER A 180 2.96 1.17 3.04
C SER A 180 3.20 1.15 1.52
N VAL A 181 4.17 1.91 1.02
CA VAL A 181 4.54 1.88 -0.41
C VAL A 181 4.90 0.46 -0.86
N VAL A 182 5.77 -0.23 -0.12
CA VAL A 182 6.21 -1.61 -0.46
C VAL A 182 5.02 -2.57 -0.49
N TRP A 183 4.11 -2.50 0.48
CA TRP A 183 2.95 -3.37 0.53
C TRP A 183 1.94 -3.09 -0.58
N TYR A 184 1.63 -1.84 -0.88
CA TYR A 184 0.76 -1.49 -2.00
C TYR A 184 1.39 -1.81 -3.36
N TRP A 185 2.69 -1.60 -3.50
CA TRP A 185 3.43 -1.89 -4.72
C TRP A 185 3.43 -3.37 -5.09
N ASN A 186 3.57 -4.23 -4.08
CA ASN A 186 3.63 -5.67 -4.27
C ASN A 186 2.25 -6.35 -4.12
N ASP A 187 1.17 -5.59 -3.94
CA ASP A 187 -0.15 -6.20 -3.78
C ASP A 187 -0.61 -6.86 -5.09
N TYR A 188 -0.80 -8.16 -4.99
CA TYR A 188 -1.38 -8.97 -6.05
C TYR A 188 -2.87 -9.26 -5.80
N TYR A 189 -3.23 -9.62 -4.56
CA TYR A 189 -4.56 -10.13 -4.25
C TYR A 189 -5.69 -9.14 -4.48
N LEU A 190 -5.60 -7.95 -3.89
CA LEU A 190 -6.61 -6.92 -4.07
C LEU A 190 -6.54 -6.35 -5.49
N SER A 191 -5.32 -6.15 -5.99
CA SER A 191 -5.10 -5.62 -7.33
C SER A 191 -5.68 -6.53 -8.43
N SER A 192 -5.45 -7.84 -8.39
CA SER A 192 -6.01 -8.78 -9.37
C SER A 192 -7.53 -8.92 -9.26
N MET A 193 -8.10 -8.68 -8.08
CA MET A 193 -9.55 -8.74 -7.86
C MET A 193 -10.26 -7.48 -8.33
N PHE A 194 -9.70 -6.30 -8.06
CA PHE A 194 -10.38 -5.03 -8.35
C PHE A 194 -10.07 -4.48 -9.74
N TYR A 195 -8.95 -4.83 -10.36
CA TYR A 195 -8.62 -4.43 -11.73
C TYR A 195 -8.91 -5.56 -12.70
N GLN A 196 -9.61 -5.24 -13.80
CA GLN A 196 -10.07 -6.22 -14.79
C GLN A 196 -9.56 -5.91 -16.20
N THR A 197 -9.11 -4.69 -16.46
CA THR A 197 -8.65 -4.26 -17.80
C THR A 197 -7.21 -3.80 -17.80
N THR A 198 -6.87 -2.86 -16.91
CA THR A 198 -5.51 -2.32 -16.78
C THR A 198 -4.94 -2.74 -15.43
N PHE A 199 -3.86 -3.50 -15.47
CA PHE A 199 -3.31 -4.10 -14.25
C PHE A 199 -2.05 -3.38 -13.77
N PRO A 200 -1.89 -3.22 -12.42
CA PRO A 200 -0.63 -2.80 -11.83
C PRO A 200 0.52 -3.77 -12.12
N ILE A 201 1.74 -3.28 -11.95
CA ILE A 201 2.96 -4.03 -12.27
C ILE A 201 3.10 -5.34 -11.49
N SER A 202 2.59 -5.42 -10.26
CA SER A 202 2.60 -6.61 -9.42
C SER A 202 1.79 -7.75 -10.03
N VAL A 203 0.62 -7.45 -10.62
CA VAL A 203 -0.22 -8.43 -11.31
C VAL A 203 0.45 -8.87 -12.60
N LYS A 204 0.92 -7.94 -13.41
CA LYS A 204 1.61 -8.24 -14.68
C LYS A 204 2.88 -9.07 -14.47
N LEU A 205 3.64 -8.80 -13.39
CA LEU A 205 4.82 -9.61 -13.05
C LEU A 205 4.43 -11.04 -12.67
N THR A 206 3.39 -11.20 -11.87
CA THR A 206 2.94 -12.54 -11.45
C THR A 206 2.45 -13.35 -12.65
N ASP A 207 1.77 -12.72 -13.60
CA ASP A 207 1.24 -13.36 -14.78
C ASP A 207 2.25 -13.46 -15.93
N LEU A 208 3.44 -12.85 -15.81
CA LEU A 208 4.46 -12.81 -16.86
C LEU A 208 4.81 -14.20 -17.39
N GLY A 209 4.94 -15.19 -16.51
CA GLY A 209 5.23 -16.58 -16.90
C GLY A 209 4.15 -17.19 -17.79
N THR A 210 2.89 -16.84 -17.54
CA THR A 210 1.73 -17.25 -18.34
C THR A 210 1.64 -16.46 -19.65
N LEU A 211 1.85 -15.14 -19.59
CA LEU A 211 1.86 -14.25 -20.75
C LEU A 211 2.90 -14.70 -21.78
N LEU A 212 4.07 -15.15 -21.35
CA LEU A 212 5.11 -15.67 -22.23
C LEU A 212 4.75 -17.00 -22.91
N GLN A 213 3.84 -17.79 -22.35
CA GLN A 213 3.36 -19.03 -23.00
C GLN A 213 2.40 -18.76 -24.17
N TRP A 214 1.68 -17.62 -24.10
CA TRP A 214 0.68 -17.23 -25.12
C TRP A 214 1.23 -16.22 -26.14
N SER A 215 2.53 -15.88 -26.07
CA SER A 215 3.06 -14.70 -26.73
C SER A 215 3.70 -14.92 -28.10
N ASP A 216 3.52 -16.09 -28.73
CA ASP A 216 3.96 -16.29 -30.14
C ASP A 216 3.47 -15.18 -31.08
N THR A 217 2.35 -14.56 -30.72
CA THR A 217 1.73 -13.46 -31.45
C THR A 217 2.28 -12.08 -31.10
N ILE A 218 2.87 -11.93 -29.90
CA ILE A 218 3.28 -10.62 -29.35
C ILE A 218 4.76 -10.33 -29.60
N THR A 219 5.61 -11.37 -29.59
CA THR A 219 7.06 -11.18 -29.62
C THR A 219 7.72 -11.52 -30.98
N GLY A 220 7.03 -12.20 -31.88
CA GLY A 220 7.61 -12.65 -33.13
C GLY A 220 8.69 -13.75 -33.04
N TYR A 221 8.93 -14.26 -31.80
CA TYR A 221 9.85 -15.37 -31.56
C TYR A 221 9.12 -16.70 -31.57
N ALA A 222 9.78 -17.75 -32.07
CA ALA A 222 9.24 -19.10 -32.00
C ALA A 222 9.15 -19.60 -30.56
N ALA A 223 8.12 -20.38 -30.24
CA ALA A 223 7.85 -20.91 -28.90
C ALA A 223 9.08 -21.60 -28.24
N GLN A 224 9.90 -22.27 -29.05
CA GLN A 224 11.12 -22.91 -28.57
C GLN A 224 12.19 -21.90 -28.12
N GLU A 225 12.37 -20.77 -28.78
CA GLU A 225 13.34 -19.74 -28.42
C GLU A 225 12.90 -19.05 -27.13
N LEU A 226 11.59 -18.77 -26.99
CA LEU A 226 11.03 -18.19 -25.77
C LEU A 226 11.22 -19.09 -24.55
N THR A 227 11.14 -20.41 -24.72
CA THR A 227 11.37 -21.35 -23.61
C THR A 227 12.79 -21.22 -23.05
N PHE A 228 13.81 -21.09 -23.90
CA PHE A 228 15.20 -20.91 -23.47
C PHE A 228 15.46 -19.54 -22.83
N MET A 229 14.75 -18.50 -23.27
CA MET A 229 14.89 -17.14 -22.77
C MET A 229 14.00 -16.86 -21.55
N ARG A 230 13.05 -17.73 -21.22
CA ARG A 230 12.01 -17.51 -20.20
C ARG A 230 12.58 -17.05 -18.86
N GLU A 231 13.56 -17.77 -18.35
CA GLU A 231 14.16 -17.46 -17.03
C GLU A 231 14.83 -16.07 -17.04
N ALA A 232 15.51 -15.74 -18.15
CA ALA A 232 16.12 -14.43 -18.32
C ALA A 232 15.07 -13.31 -18.39
N ILE A 233 13.95 -13.54 -19.09
CA ILE A 233 12.85 -12.58 -19.21
C ILE A 233 12.17 -12.38 -17.86
N LEU A 234 11.90 -13.47 -17.10
CA LEU A 234 11.35 -13.39 -15.76
C LEU A 234 12.25 -12.61 -14.81
N ALA A 235 13.57 -12.89 -14.83
CA ALA A 235 14.53 -12.15 -14.03
C ALA A 235 14.57 -10.65 -14.39
N CYS A 236 14.49 -10.32 -15.69
CA CYS A 236 14.36 -8.94 -16.15
C CYS A 236 13.06 -8.28 -15.67
N GLY A 237 11.92 -9.00 -15.73
CA GLY A 237 10.64 -8.54 -15.19
C GLY A 237 10.72 -8.21 -13.70
N CYS A 238 11.33 -9.10 -12.91
CA CYS A 238 11.59 -8.84 -11.50
C CYS A 238 12.47 -7.60 -11.30
N LEU A 239 13.54 -7.47 -12.07
CA LEU A 239 14.48 -6.34 -11.98
C LEU A 239 13.77 -5.00 -12.21
N ILE A 240 13.03 -4.86 -13.33
CA ILE A 240 12.33 -3.61 -13.66
C ILE A 240 11.19 -3.29 -12.69
N THR A 241 10.58 -4.30 -12.07
CA THR A 241 9.55 -4.12 -11.04
C THR A 241 10.14 -3.64 -9.72
N VAL A 242 11.29 -4.17 -9.31
CA VAL A 242 11.92 -3.84 -8.02
C VAL A 242 12.73 -2.54 -8.09
N LEU A 243 13.26 -2.19 -9.26
CA LEU A 243 14.15 -1.04 -9.44
C LEU A 243 13.58 0.28 -8.90
N PRO A 244 12.32 0.68 -9.13
CA PRO A 244 11.76 1.90 -8.56
C PRO A 244 11.73 1.88 -7.02
N LEU A 245 11.46 0.72 -6.41
CA LEU A 245 11.48 0.57 -4.95
C LEU A 245 12.91 0.67 -4.39
N LEU A 246 13.90 0.11 -5.08
CA LEU A 246 15.30 0.24 -4.70
C LEU A 246 15.76 1.70 -4.75
N VAL A 247 15.38 2.43 -5.80
CA VAL A 247 15.66 3.87 -5.91
C VAL A 247 15.02 4.62 -4.74
N LEU A 248 13.74 4.38 -4.47
CA LEU A 248 13.05 4.98 -3.34
C LEU A 248 13.76 4.68 -2.01
N TYR A 249 14.17 3.43 -1.80
CA TYR A 249 14.88 3.00 -0.58
C TYR A 249 16.21 3.74 -0.40
N VAL A 250 17.03 3.87 -1.46
CA VAL A 250 18.30 4.59 -1.40
C VAL A 250 18.12 6.04 -0.91
N PHE A 251 17.05 6.72 -1.35
CA PHE A 251 16.75 8.07 -0.86
C PHE A 251 16.20 8.10 0.56
N ALA A 252 15.44 7.09 0.95
CA ALA A 252 14.76 7.05 2.24
C ALA A 252 15.62 6.48 3.38
N GLN A 253 16.66 5.68 3.10
CA GLN A 253 17.49 5.01 4.10
C GLN A 253 18.12 5.98 5.12
N ARG A 254 18.45 7.20 4.74
CA ARG A 254 19.01 8.22 5.64
C ARG A 254 18.09 8.54 6.82
N PHE A 255 16.78 8.46 6.63
CA PHE A 255 15.81 8.74 7.70
C PHE A 255 15.70 7.61 8.72
N PHE A 256 16.11 6.38 8.37
CA PHE A 256 16.15 5.26 9.31
C PHE A 256 17.33 5.38 10.26
N THR A 257 18.50 5.78 9.78
CA THR A 257 19.70 5.92 10.61
C THR A 257 19.53 7.00 11.67
N GLU A 258 18.98 8.16 11.30
CA GLU A 258 18.67 9.26 12.23
C GLU A 258 17.64 8.86 13.31
N GLY A 259 16.69 7.98 13.00
CA GLY A 259 15.66 7.52 13.94
C GLY A 259 16.20 6.54 14.99
N ILE A 260 17.12 5.68 14.61
CA ILE A 260 17.74 4.70 15.52
C ILE A 260 18.67 5.38 16.51
N GLU A 261 19.46 6.37 16.07
CA GLU A 261 20.37 7.12 16.93
C GLU A 261 19.63 7.91 18.02
N ARG A 262 18.47 8.49 17.71
CA ARG A 262 17.65 9.21 18.70
C ARG A 262 16.98 8.29 19.73
N SER A 263 16.64 7.05 19.34
CA SER A 263 16.05 6.07 20.28
C SER A 263 17.10 5.38 21.15
N GLY A 264 18.38 5.36 20.73
CA GLY A 264 19.49 4.76 21.45
C GLY A 264 20.15 5.63 22.53
N ILE A 265 19.75 6.89 22.67
CA ILE A 265 20.33 7.84 23.65
C ILE A 265 19.51 7.86 24.98
N VAL A 266 18.48 7.04 25.11
CA VAL A 266 17.74 6.85 26.36
C VAL A 266 18.13 5.51 26.96
N GLY A 267 19.33 5.43 27.48
CA GLY A 267 19.88 4.35 28.28
C GLY A 267 20.73 4.93 29.40
#